data_c111521117a64d48eaf2132962caced6
#
_entry.id   c111521117a64d48eaf2132962caced6
#
_cell.length_a   1.000
_cell.length_b   1.000
_cell.length_c   1.000
_cell.angle_alpha   90.00
_cell.angle_beta   90.00
_cell.angle_gamma   90.00
#
_symmetry.space_group_name_H-M   'P 1'
#
loop_
_entity.id
_entity.type
_entity.pdbx_description
1 polymer ?
#
loop_
_entity_poly.entity_id
_entity_poly.type
_entity_poly.pdbx_seq_one_letter_code
_entity_poly.pdbx_strand_id
1 'polypeptide(L)' 'MIIEGHTKLDVCNLIINGRLSDEHDLMLCQFHDTVIIDKHQAAQLIEVLQRWVDGEEIE' A
#
# COMPACT_ATOMS: atom_id res chain seq x y z
N MET A 1 -10.16 2.09 2.20
CA MET A 1 -10.20 1.11 3.32
C MET A 1 -9.18 1.52 4.36
N ILE A 2 -9.61 1.66 5.59
CA ILE A 2 -8.72 2.06 6.68
C ILE A 2 -8.32 0.83 7.47
N ILE A 3 -7.01 0.66 7.65
CA ILE A 3 -6.44 -0.39 8.48
C ILE A 3 -5.96 0.27 9.77
N GLU A 4 -6.55 -0.11 10.89
CA GLU A 4 -6.18 0.45 12.18
C GLU A 4 -5.04 -0.33 12.81
N GLY A 5 -4.13 0.39 13.44
CA GLY A 5 -3.01 -0.15 14.16
C GLY A 5 -2.46 0.91 15.09
N HIS A 6 -1.16 0.94 15.28
CA HIS A 6 -0.51 1.98 16.07
C HIS A 6 -0.86 3.37 15.51
N THR A 7 -0.90 3.49 14.19
CA THR A 7 -1.46 4.63 13.47
C THR A 7 -2.40 4.10 12.39
N LYS A 8 -3.28 4.96 11.88
CA LYS A 8 -4.21 4.56 10.83
C LYS A 8 -3.51 4.55 9.47
N LEU A 9 -3.74 3.50 8.70
CA LEU A 9 -3.26 3.39 7.33
C LEU A 9 -4.46 3.32 6.39
N ASP A 10 -4.55 4.26 5.46
CA ASP A 10 -5.62 4.27 4.46
C ASP A 10 -5.11 3.64 3.16
N VAL A 11 -5.85 2.67 2.65
CA VAL A 11 -5.50 1.96 1.42
C VAL A 11 -6.64 2.12 0.44
N CYS A 12 -6.37 2.70 -0.72
CA CYS A 12 -7.40 2.92 -1.74
C CYS A 12 -6.81 2.85 -3.14
N ASN A 13 -7.70 2.73 -4.12
CA ASN A 13 -7.28 2.79 -5.52
C ASN A 13 -6.88 4.22 -5.87
N LEU A 14 -5.85 4.36 -6.69
CA LEU A 14 -5.48 5.67 -7.21
C LEU A 14 -6.53 6.12 -8.21
N ILE A 15 -7.09 7.29 -7.97
CA ILE A 15 -8.11 7.89 -8.83
C ILE A 15 -7.57 9.19 -9.42
N ILE A 16 -7.61 9.28 -10.74
CA ILE A 16 -7.17 10.45 -11.49
C ILE A 16 -8.36 10.98 -12.29
N ASN A 17 -8.72 12.26 -12.06
CA ASN A 17 -9.86 12.90 -12.73
C ASN A 17 -11.16 12.09 -12.58
N GLY A 18 -11.41 11.54 -11.40
CA GLY A 18 -12.62 10.79 -11.11
C GLY A 18 -12.65 9.36 -11.67
N ARG A 19 -11.52 8.87 -12.18
CA ARG A 19 -11.39 7.54 -12.75
C ARG A 19 -10.27 6.78 -12.08
N LEU A 20 -10.38 5.44 -12.08
CA LEU A 20 -9.25 4.60 -11.72
C LEU A 20 -8.10 4.86 -12.70
N SER A 21 -6.87 4.83 -12.21
CA SER A 21 -5.71 4.96 -13.10
C SER A 21 -5.71 3.82 -14.12
N ASP A 22 -5.14 4.06 -15.30
CA ASP A 22 -5.10 3.04 -16.35
C ASP A 22 -4.37 1.78 -15.92
N GLU A 23 -3.39 1.93 -15.03
CA GLU A 23 -2.59 0.82 -14.52
C GLU A 23 -3.16 0.23 -13.23
N HIS A 24 -4.27 0.78 -12.73
CA HIS A 24 -4.91 0.33 -11.50
C HIS A 24 -3.96 0.34 -10.30
N ASP A 25 -3.21 1.43 -10.15
CA ASP A 25 -2.29 1.58 -9.04
C ASP A 25 -3.00 1.71 -7.70
N LEU A 26 -2.29 1.36 -6.64
CA LEU A 26 -2.78 1.45 -5.28
C LEU A 26 -2.15 2.63 -4.57
N MET A 27 -2.94 3.31 -3.75
CA MET A 27 -2.48 4.45 -2.97
C MET A 27 -2.53 4.10 -1.48
N LEU A 28 -1.42 4.31 -0.80
CA LEU A 28 -1.28 4.14 0.64
C LEU A 28 -1.08 5.51 1.25
N CYS A 29 -1.98 5.89 2.15
CA CYS A 29 -1.94 7.22 2.77
C CYS A 29 -1.83 7.10 4.28
N GLN A 30 -0.98 7.94 4.86
CA GLN A 30 -0.86 8.08 6.29
C GLN A 30 -0.51 9.53 6.61
N PHE A 31 -1.33 10.18 7.45
CA PHE A 31 -1.23 11.62 7.72
C PHE A 31 -1.31 12.41 6.42
N HIS A 32 -0.25 13.11 6.05
CA HIS A 32 -0.19 13.88 4.81
C HIS A 32 0.69 13.22 3.75
N ASP A 33 1.17 12.02 4.04
CA ASP A 33 2.07 11.31 3.15
C ASP A 33 1.30 10.31 2.30
N THR A 34 1.69 10.19 1.04
CA THR A 34 1.07 9.26 0.10
C THR A 34 2.16 8.47 -0.62
N VAL A 35 1.95 7.16 -0.70
CA VAL A 35 2.82 6.27 -1.48
C VAL A 35 1.96 5.58 -2.53
N ILE A 36 2.43 5.57 -3.76
CA ILE A 36 1.73 4.93 -4.86
C ILE A 36 2.55 3.71 -5.28
N ILE A 37 1.89 2.55 -5.35
CA ILE A 37 2.54 1.31 -5.77
C ILE A 37 1.78 0.68 -6.93
N ASP A 38 2.51 0.00 -7.81
CA ASP A 38 1.93 -0.79 -8.87
C ASP A 38 1.76 -2.24 -8.45
N LYS A 39 1.20 -3.07 -9.33
CA LYS A 39 0.94 -4.47 -9.02
C LYS A 39 2.22 -5.28 -8.85
N HIS A 40 3.27 -4.94 -9.59
CA HIS A 40 4.55 -5.61 -9.45
C HIS A 40 5.17 -5.36 -8.07
N GLN A 41 5.16 -4.10 -7.64
CA GLN A 41 5.64 -3.73 -6.30
C GLN A 41 4.78 -4.37 -5.21
N ALA A 42 3.46 -4.38 -5.41
CA ALA A 42 2.55 -4.98 -4.45
C ALA A 42 2.81 -6.47 -4.28
N ALA A 43 3.06 -7.19 -5.37
CA ALA A 43 3.36 -8.63 -5.32
C ALA A 43 4.61 -8.92 -4.50
N GLN A 44 5.66 -8.13 -4.69
CA GLN A 44 6.89 -8.27 -3.92
C GLN A 44 6.69 -7.86 -2.47
N LEU A 45 5.89 -6.82 -2.24
CA LEU A 45 5.61 -6.34 -0.89
C LEU A 45 4.85 -7.37 -0.07
N ILE A 46 3.96 -8.16 -0.68
CA ILE A 46 3.27 -9.25 -0.01
C ILE A 46 4.27 -10.23 0.60
N GLU A 47 5.28 -10.63 -0.16
CA GLU A 47 6.31 -11.54 0.33
C GLU A 47 7.11 -10.92 1.47
N VAL A 48 7.51 -9.66 1.31
CA VAL A 48 8.29 -8.95 2.32
C VAL A 48 7.49 -8.79 3.61
N LEU A 49 6.23 -8.38 3.48
CA LEU A 49 5.36 -8.20 4.64
C LEU A 49 5.12 -9.52 5.38
N GLN A 50 4.94 -10.62 4.63
CA GLN A 50 4.74 -11.92 5.26
C GLN A 50 5.97 -12.33 6.07
N ARG A 51 7.16 -12.13 5.52
CA ARG A 51 8.40 -12.43 6.22
C ARG A 51 8.53 -11.59 7.49
N TRP A 52 8.20 -10.30 7.40
CA TRP A 52 8.27 -9.41 8.55
C TRP A 52 7.28 -9.82 9.65
N VAL A 53 6.05 -10.17 9.27
CA VAL A 53 5.03 -10.65 10.22
C VAL A 53 5.49 -11.93 10.92
N ASP A 54 6.21 -12.79 10.20
CA ASP A 54 6.74 -14.04 10.73
C ASP A 54 7.98 -13.86 11.63
N GLY A 55 8.42 -12.63 11.81
CA GLY A 55 9.52 -12.31 12.71
C GLY A 55 10.88 -12.12 12.05
N GLU A 56 10.95 -12.17 10.72
CA GLU A 56 12.20 -11.92 10.01
C GLU A 56 12.48 -10.42 9.93
N GLU A 57 13.76 -10.07 9.92
CA GLU A 57 14.16 -8.69 9.71
C GLU A 57 14.23 -8.38 8.23
N ILE A 58 13.81 -7.18 7.87
CA ILE A 58 13.88 -6.69 6.50
C ILE A 58 15.10 -5.78 6.38
N GLU A 59 15.89 -6.02 5.36
CA GLU A 59 17.11 -5.24 5.10
C GLU A 59 16.81 -3.80 4.68
#